data_6b871d1d792f0bd8ad7eddee3bc6c1ed
#
_entry.id   6b871d1d792f0bd8ad7eddee3bc6c1ed
#
_cell.length_a   1.000
_cell.length_b   1.000
_cell.length_c   1.000
_cell.angle_alpha   90.00
_cell.angle_beta   90.00
_cell.angle_gamma   90.00
#
_symmetry.space_group_name_H-M   'P 1'
#
loop_
_entity.id
_entity.type
_entity.pdbx_description
1 polymer ?
#
loop_
_entity_poly.entity_id
_entity_poly.type
_entity_poly.pdbx_seq_one_letter_code
_entity_poly.pdbx_strand_id
1 'polypeptide(L)'
;MNSNNKQTVLRYMEGFNSTDHAKILSCLTDDVVWEMPGVYNHSGKAAFDKEIENDAFIGSPSIEIIRLVEESDVVVAEGTVRSKRKDGGMLNAVFCDVFIMKNGLIRQLTSYLMMKSV
;
A
#
# COMPACT_ATOMS: atom_id res chain seq x y z
N MET A 1 19.38 4.82 9.90
CA MET A 1 18.49 5.96 9.54
C MET A 1 17.80 5.67 8.23
N ASN A 2 16.50 5.88 8.15
CA ASN A 2 15.76 5.66 6.91
C ASN A 2 15.93 6.85 5.97
N SER A 3 16.06 6.54 4.67
CA SER A 3 16.07 7.55 3.61
C SER A 3 14.73 8.27 3.51
N ASN A 4 14.69 9.38 2.77
CA ASN A 4 13.43 10.08 2.50
C ASN A 4 12.42 9.17 1.81
N ASN A 5 12.86 8.32 0.88
CA ASN A 5 11.98 7.39 0.18
C ASN A 5 11.38 6.37 1.15
N LYS A 6 12.20 5.79 2.03
CA LYS A 6 11.72 4.85 3.03
C LYS A 6 10.75 5.52 4.00
N GLN A 7 11.03 6.76 4.42
CA GLN A 7 10.13 7.51 5.30
C GLN A 7 8.77 7.72 4.65
N THR A 8 8.74 8.05 3.36
CA THR A 8 7.49 8.22 2.63
C THR A 8 6.68 6.93 2.59
N VAL A 9 7.34 5.79 2.33
CA VAL A 9 6.67 4.49 2.29
C VAL A 9 6.12 4.13 3.69
N LEU A 10 6.89 4.38 4.75
CA LEU A 10 6.42 4.13 6.11
C LEU A 10 5.20 4.99 6.45
N ARG A 11 5.20 6.26 6.05
CA ARG A 11 4.08 7.17 6.26
C ARG A 11 2.84 6.71 5.47
N TYR A 12 3.04 6.23 4.25
CA TYR A 12 1.99 5.65 3.44
C TYR A 12 1.33 4.45 4.15
N MET A 13 2.15 3.53 4.69
CA MET A 13 1.65 2.36 5.41
C MET A 13 0.90 2.74 6.69
N GLU A 14 1.39 3.74 7.43
CA GLU A 14 0.68 4.27 8.60
C GLU A 14 -0.67 4.84 8.20
N GLY A 15 -0.73 5.52 7.06
CA GLY A 15 -1.98 6.06 6.54
C GLY A 15 -3.02 4.98 6.31
N PHE A 16 -2.60 3.84 5.76
CA PHE A 16 -3.51 2.71 5.59
C PHE A 16 -3.95 2.11 6.92
N ASN A 17 -3.04 1.98 7.88
CA ASN A 17 -3.39 1.44 9.20
C ASN A 17 -4.44 2.27 9.92
N SER A 18 -4.48 3.57 9.65
CA SER A 18 -5.46 4.48 10.27
C SER A 18 -6.58 4.90 9.30
N THR A 19 -6.57 4.40 8.08
CA THR A 19 -7.49 4.81 7.01
C THR A 19 -7.53 6.33 6.85
N ASP A 20 -6.34 6.93 6.85
CA ASP A 20 -6.15 8.37 6.72
C ASP A 20 -5.87 8.72 5.26
N HIS A 21 -6.92 9.04 4.52
CA HIS A 21 -6.84 9.34 3.08
C HIS A 21 -5.86 10.47 2.78
N ALA A 22 -5.95 11.56 3.53
CA ALA A 22 -5.08 12.73 3.29
C ALA A 22 -3.61 12.36 3.46
N LYS A 23 -3.30 11.57 4.47
CA LYS A 23 -1.94 11.12 4.74
C LYS A 23 -1.42 10.22 3.61
N ILE A 24 -2.23 9.28 3.17
CA ILE A 24 -1.87 8.39 2.06
C ILE A 24 -1.62 9.19 0.79
N LEU A 25 -2.57 10.05 0.42
CA LEU A 25 -2.49 10.81 -0.83
C LEU A 25 -1.32 11.79 -0.82
N SER A 26 -0.92 12.29 0.34
CA SER A 26 0.24 13.19 0.45
C SER A 26 1.57 12.51 0.12
N CYS A 27 1.59 11.18 0.10
CA CYS A 27 2.78 10.39 -0.23
C CYS A 27 2.92 10.10 -1.73
N LEU A 28 1.95 10.51 -2.55
CA LEU A 28 1.84 10.11 -3.95
C LEU A 28 2.10 11.28 -4.89
N THR A 29 2.63 10.98 -6.09
CA THR A 29 2.64 11.96 -7.18
C THR A 29 1.22 12.08 -7.75
N ASP A 30 0.94 13.18 -8.48
CA ASP A 30 -0.37 13.39 -9.07
C ASP A 30 -0.71 12.32 -10.12
N ASP A 31 0.32 11.82 -10.81
CA ASP A 31 0.16 10.81 -11.87
C ASP A 31 0.43 9.39 -11.37
N VAL A 32 0.28 9.16 -10.08
CA VAL A 32 0.55 7.85 -9.47
C VAL A 32 -0.23 6.73 -10.18
N VAL A 33 0.43 5.56 -10.29
CA VAL A 33 -0.21 4.35 -10.81
C VAL A 33 -0.12 3.27 -9.74
N TRP A 34 -1.24 2.62 -9.48
CA TRP A 34 -1.31 1.49 -8.55
C TRP A 34 -1.82 0.27 -9.30
N GLU A 35 -0.98 -0.73 -9.41
CA GLU A 35 -1.32 -1.98 -10.05
C GLU A 35 -1.25 -3.14 -9.07
N MET A 36 -2.31 -3.93 -9.03
CA MET A 36 -2.28 -5.27 -8.44
C MET A 36 -2.48 -6.23 -9.61
N PRO A 37 -1.40 -6.88 -10.09
CA PRO A 37 -1.48 -7.67 -11.33
C PRO A 37 -2.60 -8.70 -11.30
N GLY A 38 -3.41 -8.71 -12.34
CA GLY A 38 -4.56 -9.60 -12.45
C GLY A 38 -5.80 -9.16 -11.70
N VAL A 39 -5.73 -8.07 -10.94
CA VAL A 39 -6.85 -7.58 -10.11
C VAL A 39 -7.28 -6.19 -10.53
N TYR A 40 -6.38 -5.20 -10.49
CA TYR A 40 -6.73 -3.83 -10.93
C TYR A 40 -5.49 -3.05 -11.34
N ASN A 41 -5.75 -1.94 -12.04
CA ASN A 41 -4.75 -0.95 -12.41
C ASN A 41 -5.43 0.43 -12.35
N HIS A 42 -5.02 1.24 -11.37
CA HIS A 42 -5.58 2.57 -11.14
C HIS A 42 -4.56 3.65 -11.49
N SER A 43 -4.99 4.66 -12.23
CA SER A 43 -4.14 5.80 -12.59
C SER A 43 -4.68 7.08 -11.96
N GLY A 44 -3.81 7.84 -11.30
CA GLY A 44 -4.13 9.11 -10.69
C GLY A 44 -4.62 9.00 -9.26
N LYS A 45 -4.54 10.12 -8.53
CA LYS A 45 -4.91 10.15 -7.11
C LYS A 45 -6.39 9.86 -6.87
N ALA A 46 -7.28 10.30 -7.77
CA ALA A 46 -8.71 10.08 -7.59
C ALA A 46 -9.06 8.59 -7.63
N ALA A 47 -8.47 7.86 -8.57
CA ALA A 47 -8.68 6.41 -8.67
C ALA A 47 -8.03 5.69 -7.48
N PHE A 48 -6.86 6.14 -7.07
CA PHE A 48 -6.16 5.60 -5.90
C PHE A 48 -7.02 5.76 -4.64
N ASP A 49 -7.57 6.95 -4.44
CA ASP A 49 -8.38 7.26 -3.27
C ASP A 49 -9.59 6.33 -3.13
N LYS A 50 -10.24 6.02 -4.25
CA LYS A 50 -11.40 5.13 -4.26
C LYS A 50 -11.07 3.70 -3.83
N GLU A 51 -9.82 3.26 -4.06
CA GLU A 51 -9.41 1.90 -3.70
C GLU A 51 -8.95 1.78 -2.25
N ILE A 52 -8.66 2.89 -1.56
CA ILE A 52 -8.20 2.88 -0.17
C ILE A 52 -9.20 2.15 0.73
N GLU A 53 -10.48 2.39 0.53
CA GLU A 53 -11.54 1.70 1.27
C GLU A 53 -12.35 0.83 0.31
N ASN A 54 -12.11 -0.47 0.37
CA ASN A 54 -12.80 -1.44 -0.47
C ASN A 54 -14.06 -1.91 0.24
N ASP A 55 -15.19 -1.94 -0.48
CA ASP A 55 -16.50 -2.30 0.05
C ASP A 55 -16.56 -3.71 0.66
N ALA A 56 -15.61 -4.57 0.32
CA ALA A 56 -15.57 -5.94 0.86
C ALA A 56 -15.07 -5.99 2.31
N PHE A 57 -14.53 -4.89 2.85
CA PHE A 57 -13.87 -4.87 4.15
C PHE A 57 -14.51 -3.86 5.10
N ILE A 58 -14.28 -4.07 6.41
CA ILE A 58 -14.76 -3.21 7.49
C ILE A 58 -13.56 -2.71 8.28
N GLY A 59 -13.55 -1.40 8.56
CA GLY A 59 -12.52 -0.79 9.39
C GLY A 59 -11.17 -0.72 8.71
N SER A 60 -10.16 -0.39 9.48
CA SER A 60 -8.80 -0.25 8.97
C SER A 60 -8.08 -1.59 8.93
N PRO A 61 -7.23 -1.82 7.93
CA PRO A 61 -6.40 -3.02 7.92
C PRO A 61 -5.32 -2.92 8.99
N SER A 62 -4.77 -4.08 9.37
CA SER A 62 -3.59 -4.14 10.22
C SER A 62 -2.41 -4.58 9.34
N ILE A 63 -1.49 -3.66 9.11
CA ILE A 63 -0.32 -3.88 8.26
C ILE A 63 0.94 -3.89 9.12
N GLU A 64 1.74 -4.94 8.97
CA GLU A 64 3.04 -5.02 9.62
C GLU A 64 4.11 -5.15 8.54
N ILE A 65 5.14 -4.30 8.59
CA ILE A 65 6.27 -4.37 7.67
C ILE A 65 7.33 -5.28 8.26
N ILE A 66 7.70 -6.32 7.52
CA ILE A 66 8.76 -7.25 7.91
C ILE A 66 10.10 -6.74 7.42
N ARG A 67 10.14 -6.22 6.19
CA ARG A 67 11.38 -5.81 5.54
C ARG A 67 11.15 -4.65 4.60
N LEU A 68 12.07 -3.70 4.64
CA LEU A 68 12.04 -2.52 3.78
C LEU A 68 13.43 -2.36 3.15
N VAL A 69 13.48 -2.44 1.82
CA VAL A 69 14.73 -2.40 1.06
C VAL A 69 14.64 -1.30 0.01
N GLU A 70 15.71 -0.58 -0.16
CA GLU A 70 15.76 0.49 -1.17
C GLU A 70 17.01 0.38 -2.02
N GLU A 71 16.81 0.57 -3.34
CA GLU A 71 17.91 0.72 -4.29
C GLU A 71 17.44 1.59 -5.45
N SER A 72 18.20 2.65 -5.78
CA SER A 72 17.97 3.48 -6.98
C SER A 72 16.53 3.94 -7.16
N ASP A 73 15.96 4.62 -6.17
CA ASP A 73 14.58 5.12 -6.20
C ASP A 73 13.50 4.03 -6.30
N VAL A 74 13.87 2.80 -5.98
CA VAL A 74 12.89 1.71 -5.81
C VAL A 74 12.91 1.28 -4.35
N VAL A 75 11.74 1.25 -3.72
CA VAL A 75 11.59 0.74 -2.36
C VAL A 75 10.72 -0.51 -2.42
N VAL A 76 11.18 -1.58 -1.78
CA VAL A 76 10.41 -2.82 -1.67
C VAL A 76 10.00 -3.00 -0.21
N ALA A 77 8.70 -3.15 0.03
CA ALA A 77 8.16 -3.40 1.36
C ALA A 77 7.52 -4.77 1.39
N GLU A 78 8.02 -5.62 2.25
CA GLU A 78 7.49 -6.96 2.47
C GLU A 78 6.82 -6.98 3.84
N GLY A 79 5.63 -7.54 3.92
CA GLY A 79 4.92 -7.56 5.19
C GLY A 79 3.72 -8.46 5.21
N THR A 80 2.90 -8.27 6.23
CA THR A 80 1.65 -8.99 6.41
C THR A 80 0.51 -7.98 6.51
N VAL A 81 -0.68 -8.42 6.09
CA VAL A 81 -1.88 -7.62 6.21
C VAL A 81 -3.04 -8.49 6.68
N ARG A 82 -3.81 -7.93 7.61
CA ARG A 82 -5.05 -8.55 8.09
C ARG A 82 -6.15 -7.52 7.98
N SER A 83 -7.31 -7.94 7.52
CA SER A 83 -8.45 -7.05 7.38
C SER A 83 -9.74 -7.83 7.57
N LYS A 84 -10.69 -7.22 8.27
CA LYS A 84 -11.97 -7.86 8.54
C LYS A 84 -12.90 -7.67 7.35
N ARG A 85 -13.48 -8.79 6.89
CA ARG A 85 -14.43 -8.76 5.77
C ARG A 85 -15.84 -8.49 6.25
N LYS A 86 -16.64 -7.86 5.40
CA LYS A 86 -18.07 -7.66 5.70
C LYS A 86 -18.84 -8.97 5.83
N ASP A 87 -18.38 -10.03 5.18
CA ASP A 87 -19.02 -11.36 5.27
C ASP A 87 -18.71 -12.10 6.55
N GLY A 88 -17.94 -11.50 7.47
CA GLY A 88 -17.57 -12.09 8.74
C GLY A 88 -16.24 -12.84 8.71
N GLY A 89 -15.63 -12.99 7.54
CA GLY A 89 -14.33 -13.61 7.40
C GLY A 89 -13.18 -12.64 7.66
N MET A 90 -11.97 -13.15 7.54
CA MET A 90 -10.75 -12.36 7.75
C MET A 90 -9.82 -12.55 6.55
N LEU A 91 -9.39 -11.44 5.96
CA LEU A 91 -8.26 -11.47 5.05
C LEU A 91 -7.00 -11.64 5.89
N ASN A 92 -6.19 -12.64 5.56
CA ASN A 92 -4.90 -12.86 6.22
C ASN A 92 -3.90 -13.19 5.11
N ALA A 93 -3.00 -12.25 4.84
CA ALA A 93 -2.15 -12.34 3.65
C ALA A 93 -0.74 -11.84 3.93
N VAL A 94 0.19 -12.25 3.09
CA VAL A 94 1.50 -11.64 2.99
C VAL A 94 1.50 -10.77 1.74
N PHE A 95 2.27 -9.69 1.76
CA PHE A 95 2.37 -8.82 0.61
C PHE A 95 3.82 -8.46 0.32
N CYS A 96 4.06 -8.13 -0.94
CA CYS A 96 5.29 -7.50 -1.38
C CYS A 96 4.89 -6.34 -2.27
N ASP A 97 5.16 -5.12 -1.81
CA ASP A 97 4.85 -3.91 -2.54
C ASP A 97 6.14 -3.31 -3.10
N VAL A 98 6.13 -3.02 -4.40
CA VAL A 98 7.26 -2.40 -5.07
C VAL A 98 6.86 -0.97 -5.42
N PHE A 99 7.60 -0.01 -4.83
CA PHE A 99 7.36 1.42 -5.00
C PHE A 99 8.44 2.02 -5.89
N ILE A 100 8.04 2.68 -6.97
CA ILE A 100 8.95 3.49 -7.77
C ILE A 100 8.76 4.93 -7.32
N MET A 101 9.84 5.55 -6.84
CA MET A 101 9.82 6.87 -6.22
C MET A 101 10.27 7.94 -7.20
N LYS A 102 9.70 9.13 -7.03
CA LYS A 102 10.12 10.32 -7.77
C LYS A 102 10.07 11.52 -6.83
N ASN A 103 11.22 12.17 -6.62
CA ASN A 103 11.33 13.33 -5.73
C ASN A 103 10.77 13.07 -4.34
N GLY A 104 11.02 11.87 -3.80
CA GLY A 104 10.56 11.50 -2.46
C GLY A 104 9.08 11.11 -2.35
N LEU A 105 8.38 11.00 -3.48
CA LEU A 105 6.98 10.60 -3.53
C LEU A 105 6.81 9.31 -4.33
N ILE A 106 5.70 8.61 -4.08
CA ILE A 106 5.41 7.36 -4.77
C ILE A 106 4.78 7.69 -6.13
N ARG A 107 5.47 7.28 -7.20
CA ARG A 107 4.98 7.47 -8.57
C ARG A 107 4.28 6.21 -9.08
N GLN A 108 4.74 5.05 -8.67
CA GLN A 108 4.15 3.79 -9.09
C GLN A 108 4.23 2.78 -7.95
N LEU A 109 3.15 2.07 -7.75
CA LEU A 109 3.08 0.99 -6.77
C LEU A 109 2.57 -0.26 -7.46
N THR A 110 3.35 -1.35 -7.36
CA THR A 110 2.89 -2.67 -7.77
C THR A 110 2.75 -3.51 -6.53
N SER A 111 1.55 -4.02 -6.27
CA SER A 111 1.24 -4.81 -5.09
C SER A 111 1.09 -6.29 -5.46
N TYR A 112 1.85 -7.14 -4.78
CA TYR A 112 1.73 -8.59 -4.88
C TYR A 112 1.20 -9.12 -3.57
N LEU A 113 0.09 -9.81 -3.63
CA LEU A 113 -0.63 -10.26 -2.44
C LEU A 113 -0.84 -11.77 -2.53
N MET A 114 -0.49 -12.47 -1.46
CA MET A 114 -0.70 -13.92 -1.39
C MET A 114 -1.44 -14.28 -0.11
N MET A 115 -2.56 -14.95 -0.25
CA MET A 115 -3.34 -15.41 0.91
C MET A 115 -2.56 -16.47 1.67
N LYS A 116 -2.54 -16.35 2.99
CA LYS A 116 -1.93 -17.37 3.84
C LYS A 116 -2.90 -18.54 3.96
N SER A 117 -2.36 -19.73 3.89
CA SER A 117 -3.13 -20.92 4.20
C SER A 117 -3.52 -20.91 5.66
N VAL A 118 -4.71 -21.37 5.92
CA VAL A 118 -5.21 -21.45 7.30
C VAL A 118 -4.53 -22.59 8.02
#